data_ec115e9fde9f2f3d9bf12f5ea0e80429
#
_entry.id   ec115e9fde9f2f3d9bf12f5ea0e80429
#
_cell.length_a   1.000
_cell.length_b   1.000
_cell.length_c   1.000
_cell.angle_alpha   90.00
_cell.angle_beta   90.00
_cell.angle_gamma   90.00
#
_symmetry.space_group_name_H-M   'P 1'
#
loop_
_entity.id
_entity.type
_entity.pdbx_description
1 polymer ?
#
loop_
_entity_poly.entity_id
_entity_poly.type
_entity_poly.pdbx_seq_one_letter_code
_entity_poly.pdbx_strand_id
1 'polypeptide(L)'
;ANEIGRKISEVISNNLVGSGQFKALESAAFIAPPTSPSVRPNFTDWSPLGVKALITGSVKNINNQQVEVEFRLWDVVAQTDLIGLRLSVDSKAWRRVAHIISDEIFERLSGDSGYFDTRIVYVSESGPQNKRLKRLAIMDQDGENHQYLTDGSFLVLTPRFSPTTQEITYLAYFKNEPRVYIFNLETGQQELLGSFPGMTFAPRFSPSGDKIIMSLATKGITDIYTMNLNNQKVTRLTNNSSID
;
A
#
# COMPACT_ATOMS: atom_id res chain seq x y z
N ALA A 1 15.90 -18.75 6.98
CA ALA A 1 14.49 -19.16 7.14
C ALA A 1 13.93 -18.74 8.52
N ASN A 2 14.57 -19.13 9.61
CA ASN A 2 14.05 -18.81 10.97
C ASN A 2 13.96 -17.30 11.25
N GLU A 3 14.93 -16.50 10.80
CA GLU A 3 14.89 -15.05 10.96
C GLU A 3 13.76 -14.40 10.14
N ILE A 4 13.57 -14.85 8.90
CA ILE A 4 12.46 -14.37 8.04
C ILE A 4 11.12 -14.73 8.67
N GLY A 5 10.96 -15.96 9.20
CA GLY A 5 9.74 -16.39 9.88
C GLY A 5 9.39 -15.52 11.07
N ARG A 6 10.37 -15.15 11.90
CA ARG A 6 10.19 -14.24 13.04
C ARG A 6 9.75 -12.85 12.57
N LYS A 7 10.43 -12.30 11.56
CA LYS A 7 10.08 -10.98 10.97
C LYS A 7 8.66 -10.96 10.38
N ILE A 8 8.26 -12.03 9.68
CA ILE A 8 6.88 -12.17 9.15
C ILE A 8 5.88 -12.16 10.31
N SER A 9 6.12 -12.94 11.37
CA SER A 9 5.24 -13.00 12.54
C SER A 9 5.11 -11.65 13.24
N GLU A 10 6.21 -10.90 13.38
CA GLU A 10 6.21 -9.56 13.95
C GLU A 10 5.38 -8.57 13.12
N VAL A 11 5.53 -8.58 11.79
CA VAL A 11 4.75 -7.70 10.90
C VAL A 11 3.26 -8.06 10.96
N ILE A 12 2.90 -9.33 10.92
CA ILE A 12 1.51 -9.77 11.04
C ILE A 12 0.92 -9.29 12.37
N SER A 13 1.62 -9.50 13.48
CA SER A 13 1.17 -9.06 14.81
C SER A 13 0.96 -7.54 14.85
N ASN A 14 1.93 -6.76 14.34
CA ASN A 14 1.85 -5.31 14.33
C ASN A 14 0.68 -4.81 13.45
N ASN A 15 0.46 -5.40 12.28
CA ASN A 15 -0.65 -5.06 11.40
C ASN A 15 -1.99 -5.30 12.10
N LEU A 16 -2.20 -6.51 12.63
CA LEU A 16 -3.46 -6.89 13.26
C LEU A 16 -3.74 -6.04 14.50
N VAL A 17 -2.74 -5.84 15.37
CA VAL A 17 -2.89 -4.99 16.56
C VAL A 17 -3.10 -3.52 16.17
N GLY A 18 -2.35 -3.04 15.19
CA GLY A 18 -2.46 -1.67 14.67
C GLY A 18 -3.82 -1.33 14.08
N SER A 19 -4.59 -2.34 13.61
CA SER A 19 -5.97 -2.15 13.16
C SER A 19 -6.95 -1.76 14.28
N GLY A 20 -6.56 -1.96 15.54
CA GLY A 20 -7.41 -1.72 16.71
C GLY A 20 -8.49 -2.78 16.95
N GLN A 21 -8.63 -3.79 16.06
CA GLN A 21 -9.65 -4.85 16.19
C GLN A 21 -9.13 -6.09 16.92
N PHE A 22 -7.80 -6.26 17.02
CA PHE A 22 -7.18 -7.45 17.60
C PHE A 22 -6.23 -7.09 18.72
N LYS A 23 -6.09 -8.01 19.65
CA LYS A 23 -5.09 -7.98 20.71
C LYS A 23 -4.22 -9.22 20.60
N ALA A 24 -2.93 -9.05 20.41
CA ALA A 24 -1.99 -10.14 20.39
C ALA A 24 -1.64 -10.58 21.82
N LEU A 25 -1.52 -11.90 22.02
CA LEU A 25 -0.93 -12.46 23.22
C LEU A 25 0.60 -12.37 23.10
N GLU A 26 1.27 -11.90 24.13
CA GLU A 26 2.73 -11.83 24.14
C GLU A 26 3.35 -13.22 24.11
N SER A 27 4.42 -13.39 23.34
CA SER A 27 5.08 -14.70 23.17
C SER A 27 5.59 -15.31 24.49
N ALA A 28 5.90 -14.48 25.48
CA ALA A 28 6.30 -14.91 26.82
C ALA A 28 5.18 -15.65 27.58
N ALA A 29 3.92 -15.45 27.16
CA ALA A 29 2.75 -16.12 27.75
C ALA A 29 2.42 -17.46 27.07
N PHE A 30 3.15 -17.86 26.02
CA PHE A 30 2.91 -19.12 25.31
C PHE A 30 3.28 -20.32 26.20
N ILE A 31 2.34 -21.22 26.38
CA ILE A 31 2.53 -22.45 27.16
C ILE A 31 3.19 -23.54 26.30
N ALA A 32 2.89 -23.55 25.01
CA ALA A 32 3.39 -24.52 24.04
C ALA A 32 4.38 -23.91 23.05
N PRO A 33 5.37 -24.69 22.58
CA PRO A 33 6.26 -24.23 21.51
C PRO A 33 5.50 -24.02 20.19
N PRO A 34 6.03 -23.21 19.26
CA PRO A 34 5.46 -23.05 17.94
C PRO A 34 5.31 -24.39 17.22
N THR A 35 4.14 -24.66 16.67
CA THR A 35 3.85 -25.89 15.89
C THR A 35 3.91 -25.59 14.39
N SER A 36 4.23 -26.62 13.60
CA SER A 36 4.15 -26.54 12.14
C SER A 36 2.70 -26.26 11.70
N PRO A 37 2.45 -25.44 10.67
CA PRO A 37 1.10 -25.22 10.15
C PRO A 37 0.43 -26.50 9.63
N SER A 38 1.21 -27.54 9.34
CA SER A 38 0.71 -28.86 8.92
C SER A 38 0.25 -29.75 10.10
N VAL A 39 0.52 -29.34 11.34
CA VAL A 39 0.17 -30.11 12.54
C VAL A 39 -0.94 -29.37 13.29
N ARG A 40 -2.01 -30.10 13.59
CA ARG A 40 -3.11 -29.57 14.41
C ARG A 40 -2.59 -29.22 15.81
N PRO A 41 -2.80 -27.95 16.26
CA PRO A 41 -2.39 -27.56 17.60
C PRO A 41 -3.16 -28.33 18.69
N ASN A 42 -2.55 -28.45 19.85
CA ASN A 42 -3.28 -28.84 21.04
C ASN A 42 -4.02 -27.61 21.59
N PHE A 43 -5.30 -27.48 21.31
CA PHE A 43 -6.11 -26.32 21.69
C PHE A 43 -6.26 -26.13 23.21
N THR A 44 -6.04 -27.19 24.00
CA THR A 44 -6.09 -27.11 25.47
C THR A 44 -4.97 -26.27 26.06
N ASP A 45 -3.88 -26.06 25.30
CA ASP A 45 -2.76 -25.19 25.71
C ASP A 45 -3.08 -23.70 25.51
N TRP A 46 -4.07 -23.36 24.68
CA TRP A 46 -4.42 -21.99 24.27
C TRP A 46 -5.74 -21.51 24.88
N SER A 47 -6.73 -22.39 25.02
CA SER A 47 -8.06 -22.03 25.55
C SER A 47 -8.03 -21.35 26.91
N PRO A 48 -7.21 -21.81 27.90
CA PRO A 48 -7.14 -21.18 29.23
C PRO A 48 -6.58 -19.75 29.19
N LEU A 49 -5.83 -19.40 28.13
CA LEU A 49 -5.26 -18.07 27.94
C LEU A 49 -6.27 -17.08 27.33
N GLY A 50 -7.51 -17.51 27.05
CA GLY A 50 -8.55 -16.69 26.42
C GLY A 50 -8.30 -16.39 24.95
N VAL A 51 -7.39 -17.14 24.30
CA VAL A 51 -7.09 -17.01 22.87
C VAL A 51 -8.25 -17.55 22.06
N LYS A 52 -8.76 -16.76 21.10
CA LYS A 52 -9.83 -17.16 20.19
C LYS A 52 -9.29 -17.67 18.86
N ALA A 53 -8.20 -17.08 18.38
CA ALA A 53 -7.56 -17.42 17.11
C ALA A 53 -6.06 -17.69 17.32
N LEU A 54 -5.53 -18.70 16.65
CA LEU A 54 -4.12 -19.07 16.68
C LEU A 54 -3.58 -19.08 15.24
N ILE A 55 -2.43 -18.46 15.03
CA ILE A 55 -1.73 -18.43 13.74
C ILE A 55 -0.49 -19.31 13.89
N THR A 56 -0.34 -20.31 13.04
CA THR A 56 0.87 -21.11 12.92
C THR A 56 1.48 -20.90 11.54
N GLY A 57 2.82 -20.86 11.45
CA GLY A 57 3.50 -20.62 10.20
C GLY A 57 4.85 -21.31 10.11
N SER A 58 5.32 -21.52 8.90
CA SER A 58 6.67 -22.00 8.61
C SER A 58 7.26 -21.29 7.40
N VAL A 59 8.58 -21.13 7.42
CA VAL A 59 9.35 -20.60 6.29
C VAL A 59 10.43 -21.60 5.93
N LYS A 60 10.47 -21.99 4.65
CA LYS A 60 11.49 -22.90 4.10
C LYS A 60 12.22 -22.23 2.95
N ASN A 61 13.54 -22.36 2.88
CA ASN A 61 14.28 -21.97 1.70
C ASN A 61 14.04 -23.00 0.59
N ILE A 62 13.59 -22.53 -0.58
CA ILE A 62 13.52 -23.34 -1.80
C ILE A 62 14.90 -23.32 -2.45
N ASN A 63 15.50 -22.13 -2.55
CA ASN A 63 16.84 -21.88 -3.07
C ASN A 63 17.40 -20.58 -2.46
N ASN A 64 18.52 -20.07 -2.98
CA ASN A 64 19.18 -18.87 -2.47
C ASN A 64 18.36 -17.56 -2.63
N GLN A 65 17.35 -17.55 -3.48
CA GLN A 65 16.55 -16.35 -3.78
C GLN A 65 15.08 -16.52 -3.44
N GLN A 66 14.61 -17.74 -3.20
CA GLN A 66 13.20 -18.03 -2.99
C GLN A 66 12.94 -18.73 -1.67
N VAL A 67 11.86 -18.33 -1.04
CA VAL A 67 11.33 -18.96 0.17
C VAL A 67 9.89 -19.42 -0.06
N GLU A 68 9.53 -20.53 0.56
CA GLU A 68 8.15 -20.96 0.74
C GLU A 68 7.70 -20.53 2.13
N VAL A 69 6.60 -19.80 2.17
CA VAL A 69 5.92 -19.41 3.42
C VAL A 69 4.58 -20.11 3.46
N GLU A 70 4.35 -20.86 4.53
CA GLU A 70 3.08 -21.52 4.78
C GLU A 70 2.52 -21.00 6.10
N PHE A 71 1.23 -20.66 6.13
CA PHE A 71 0.55 -20.33 7.37
C PHE A 71 -0.82 -21.02 7.46
N ARG A 72 -1.32 -21.14 8.69
CA ARG A 72 -2.66 -21.60 8.98
C ARG A 72 -3.24 -20.80 10.15
N LEU A 73 -4.47 -20.39 9.99
CA LEU A 73 -5.29 -19.76 11.02
C LEU A 73 -6.25 -20.80 11.60
N TRP A 74 -6.28 -20.88 12.91
CA TRP A 74 -7.10 -21.81 13.66
C TRP A 74 -8.11 -21.06 14.53
N ASP A 75 -9.34 -21.54 14.57
CA ASP A 75 -10.31 -21.19 15.62
C ASP A 75 -10.05 -22.07 16.83
N VAL A 76 -9.63 -21.46 17.94
CA VAL A 76 -9.31 -22.18 19.18
C VAL A 76 -10.58 -22.66 19.90
N VAL A 77 -11.70 -21.94 19.73
CA VAL A 77 -12.99 -22.27 20.37
C VAL A 77 -13.65 -23.44 19.63
N ALA A 78 -13.78 -23.31 18.29
CA ALA A 78 -14.35 -24.37 17.46
C ALA A 78 -13.37 -25.53 17.21
N GLN A 79 -12.09 -25.34 17.52
CA GLN A 79 -11.03 -26.33 17.33
C GLN A 79 -10.85 -26.78 15.86
N THR A 80 -11.04 -25.88 14.93
CA THR A 80 -10.97 -26.11 13.47
C THR A 80 -10.00 -25.13 12.83
N ASP A 81 -9.50 -25.48 11.64
CA ASP A 81 -8.81 -24.52 10.79
C ASP A 81 -9.81 -23.63 10.07
N LEU A 82 -9.46 -22.35 9.93
CA LEU A 82 -10.26 -21.34 9.25
C LEU A 82 -9.73 -21.07 7.84
N ILE A 83 -8.42 -21.01 7.69
CA ILE A 83 -7.73 -20.73 6.43
C ILE A 83 -6.30 -21.26 6.48
N GLY A 84 -5.79 -21.72 5.36
CA GLY A 84 -4.40 -22.08 5.14
C GLY A 84 -3.93 -21.62 3.78
N LEU A 85 -2.75 -21.01 3.72
CA LEU A 85 -2.14 -20.53 2.50
C LEU A 85 -0.68 -20.91 2.43
N ARG A 86 -0.20 -21.20 1.21
CA ARG A 86 1.20 -21.45 0.90
C ARG A 86 1.63 -20.57 -0.27
N LEU A 87 2.69 -19.81 -0.08
CA LEU A 87 3.21 -18.84 -1.03
C LEU A 87 4.68 -19.11 -1.29
N SER A 88 5.06 -19.15 -2.57
CA SER A 88 6.47 -19.21 -3.00
C SER A 88 6.85 -17.86 -3.58
N VAL A 89 7.81 -17.18 -2.96
CA VAL A 89 8.16 -15.79 -3.27
C VAL A 89 9.67 -15.57 -3.26
N ASP A 90 10.10 -14.47 -3.88
CA ASP A 90 11.47 -13.97 -3.67
C ASP A 90 11.70 -13.69 -2.19
N SER A 91 12.86 -14.09 -1.68
CA SER A 91 13.22 -13.90 -0.27
C SER A 91 13.22 -12.44 0.16
N LYS A 92 13.38 -11.48 -0.76
CA LYS A 92 13.30 -10.04 -0.51
C LYS A 92 11.86 -9.55 -0.34
N ALA A 93 10.88 -10.28 -0.88
CA ALA A 93 9.45 -9.91 -0.82
C ALA A 93 8.76 -10.41 0.47
N TRP A 94 9.50 -10.91 1.45
CA TRP A 94 8.98 -11.49 2.70
C TRP A 94 8.00 -10.55 3.43
N ARG A 95 8.26 -9.24 3.39
CA ARG A 95 7.42 -8.26 4.06
C ARG A 95 6.05 -8.15 3.41
N ARG A 96 5.99 -8.10 2.08
CA ARG A 96 4.73 -8.13 1.33
C ARG A 96 3.91 -9.39 1.62
N VAL A 97 4.59 -10.54 1.78
CA VAL A 97 3.92 -11.79 2.19
C VAL A 97 3.26 -11.64 3.55
N ALA A 98 3.94 -10.99 4.50
CA ALA A 98 3.36 -10.73 5.81
C ALA A 98 2.10 -9.85 5.72
N HIS A 99 2.09 -8.83 4.85
CA HIS A 99 0.91 -7.99 4.62
C HIS A 99 -0.24 -8.77 3.97
N ILE A 100 0.03 -9.58 2.95
CA ILE A 100 -0.97 -10.46 2.30
C ILE A 100 -1.58 -11.42 3.34
N ILE A 101 -0.75 -12.04 4.18
CA ILE A 101 -1.25 -12.93 5.25
C ILE A 101 -2.10 -12.15 6.25
N SER A 102 -1.71 -10.92 6.58
CA SER A 102 -2.50 -10.05 7.47
C SER A 102 -3.87 -9.73 6.88
N ASP A 103 -3.94 -9.44 5.57
CA ASP A 103 -5.20 -9.19 4.86
C ASP A 103 -6.13 -10.40 4.92
N GLU A 104 -5.62 -11.59 4.63
CA GLU A 104 -6.39 -12.84 4.67
C GLU A 104 -6.92 -13.13 6.09
N ILE A 105 -6.09 -12.92 7.12
CA ILE A 105 -6.51 -13.13 8.51
C ILE A 105 -7.55 -12.10 8.93
N PHE A 106 -7.32 -10.83 8.57
CA PHE A 106 -8.20 -9.72 8.88
C PHE A 106 -9.59 -9.95 8.28
N GLU A 107 -9.65 -10.23 6.98
CA GLU A 107 -10.90 -10.51 6.27
C GLU A 107 -11.64 -11.71 6.86
N ARG A 108 -10.91 -12.78 7.17
CA ARG A 108 -11.50 -14.00 7.73
C ARG A 108 -12.11 -13.80 9.11
N LEU A 109 -11.49 -12.96 9.94
CA LEU A 109 -11.92 -12.76 11.34
C LEU A 109 -12.89 -11.58 11.52
N SER A 110 -12.78 -10.52 10.70
CA SER A 110 -13.64 -9.32 10.80
C SER A 110 -14.80 -9.34 9.82
N GLY A 111 -14.65 -9.98 8.67
CA GLY A 111 -15.57 -9.91 7.52
C GLY A 111 -15.34 -8.69 6.63
N ASP A 112 -14.43 -7.80 6.99
CA ASP A 112 -14.05 -6.62 6.19
C ASP A 112 -12.83 -6.93 5.33
N SER A 113 -12.71 -6.27 4.16
CA SER A 113 -11.53 -6.43 3.30
C SER A 113 -10.25 -5.95 3.98
N GLY A 114 -9.18 -6.71 3.83
CA GLY A 114 -7.84 -6.34 4.29
C GLY A 114 -7.30 -5.10 3.54
N TYR A 115 -6.35 -4.40 4.16
CA TYR A 115 -5.72 -3.19 3.61
C TYR A 115 -4.22 -3.09 3.88
N PHE A 116 -3.61 -4.15 4.41
CA PHE A 116 -2.19 -4.14 4.82
C PHE A 116 -1.23 -4.24 3.63
N ASP A 117 -1.60 -4.97 2.54
CA ASP A 117 -0.82 -4.98 1.28
C ASP A 117 -1.12 -3.75 0.43
N THR A 118 -1.05 -2.57 1.05
CA THR A 118 -1.23 -1.28 0.37
C THR A 118 0.00 -0.40 0.53
N ARG A 119 0.12 0.62 -0.33
CA ARG A 119 1.22 1.57 -0.31
C ARG A 119 0.72 2.99 -0.24
N ILE A 120 1.54 3.85 0.36
CA ILE A 120 1.29 5.28 0.48
C ILE A 120 2.25 6.01 -0.46
N VAL A 121 1.70 6.80 -1.40
CA VAL A 121 2.46 7.75 -2.18
C VAL A 121 2.33 9.14 -1.55
N TYR A 122 3.44 9.85 -1.42
CA TYR A 122 3.46 11.15 -0.76
C TYR A 122 4.60 12.04 -1.28
N VAL A 123 4.56 13.29 -0.88
CA VAL A 123 5.67 14.23 -1.13
C VAL A 123 6.53 14.30 0.12
N SER A 124 7.75 13.79 0.01
CA SER A 124 8.77 13.92 1.04
C SER A 124 9.43 15.30 0.93
N GLU A 125 9.49 16.01 2.04
CA GLU A 125 10.08 17.33 2.12
C GLU A 125 11.31 17.30 3.04
N SER A 126 12.43 17.83 2.58
CA SER A 126 13.70 17.86 3.32
C SER A 126 14.47 19.15 3.07
N GLY A 127 15.52 19.39 3.86
CA GLY A 127 16.37 20.56 3.77
C GLY A 127 15.91 21.77 4.61
N PRO A 128 16.67 22.86 4.64
CA PRO A 128 16.37 24.05 5.43
C PRO A 128 15.13 24.79 4.89
N GLN A 129 14.48 25.56 5.75
CA GLN A 129 13.20 26.20 5.45
C GLN A 129 13.21 27.07 4.16
N ASN A 130 14.32 27.72 3.87
CA ASN A 130 14.51 28.58 2.70
C ASN A 130 14.97 27.84 1.44
N LYS A 131 15.23 26.51 1.53
CA LYS A 131 15.67 25.68 0.41
C LYS A 131 15.12 24.23 0.57
N ARG A 132 13.80 24.14 0.62
CA ARG A 132 13.10 22.84 0.71
C ARG A 132 13.23 22.06 -0.58
N LEU A 133 13.63 20.80 -0.45
CA LEU A 133 13.64 19.84 -1.53
C LEU A 133 12.41 18.94 -1.38
N LYS A 134 11.57 18.89 -2.43
CA LYS A 134 10.37 18.05 -2.48
C LYS A 134 10.56 16.92 -3.46
N ARG A 135 10.33 15.69 -3.01
CA ARG A 135 10.47 14.48 -3.81
C ARG A 135 9.22 13.64 -3.72
N LEU A 136 8.81 13.08 -4.84
CA LEU A 136 7.80 12.02 -4.84
C LEU A 136 8.41 10.80 -4.17
N ALA A 137 7.70 10.21 -3.23
CA ALA A 137 8.13 9.05 -2.48
C ALA A 137 6.98 8.06 -2.31
N ILE A 138 7.33 6.80 -2.10
CA ILE A 138 6.40 5.70 -1.83
C ILE A 138 6.93 4.88 -0.65
N MET A 139 6.03 4.32 0.14
CA MET A 139 6.33 3.40 1.23
C MET A 139 5.17 2.41 1.42
N ASP A 140 5.40 1.34 2.14
CA ASP A 140 4.33 0.45 2.60
C ASP A 140 3.44 1.20 3.60
N GLN A 141 2.24 0.70 3.85
CA GLN A 141 1.26 1.37 4.72
C GLN A 141 1.77 1.56 6.17
N ASP A 142 2.74 0.75 6.60
CA ASP A 142 3.35 0.78 7.93
C ASP A 142 4.63 1.65 8.01
N GLY A 143 4.96 2.37 6.92
CA GLY A 143 6.08 3.30 6.84
C GLY A 143 7.40 2.68 6.38
N GLU A 144 7.46 1.38 6.19
CA GLU A 144 8.64 0.67 5.72
C GLU A 144 8.79 0.70 4.19
N ASN A 145 9.89 0.19 3.68
CA ASN A 145 10.21 0.14 2.25
C ASN A 145 10.12 1.50 1.56
N HIS A 146 10.48 2.56 2.29
CA HIS A 146 10.53 3.92 1.75
C HIS A 146 11.47 4.02 0.55
N GLN A 147 10.98 4.59 -0.55
CA GLN A 147 11.75 4.86 -1.76
C GLN A 147 11.39 6.23 -2.35
N TYR A 148 12.40 6.95 -2.85
CA TYR A 148 12.17 8.14 -3.66
C TYR A 148 11.91 7.73 -5.11
N LEU A 149 10.86 8.28 -5.70
CA LEU A 149 10.50 8.09 -7.11
C LEU A 149 11.04 9.22 -8.00
N THR A 150 11.38 10.37 -7.40
CA THR A 150 12.00 11.52 -8.09
C THR A 150 13.22 12.02 -7.31
N ASP A 151 14.14 12.67 -8.01
CA ASP A 151 15.39 13.20 -7.46
C ASP A 151 15.24 14.54 -6.72
N GLY A 152 14.11 15.24 -6.92
CA GLY A 152 13.84 16.55 -6.35
C GLY A 152 14.35 17.72 -7.18
N SER A 153 14.77 17.50 -8.42
CA SER A 153 15.15 18.57 -9.36
C SER A 153 13.98 19.50 -9.72
N PHE A 154 12.74 19.02 -9.54
CA PHE A 154 11.52 19.77 -9.77
C PHE A 154 10.62 19.75 -8.54
N LEU A 155 9.86 20.84 -8.34
CA LEU A 155 8.80 20.87 -7.34
C LEU A 155 7.71 19.89 -7.75
N VAL A 156 7.46 18.88 -6.91
CA VAL A 156 6.39 17.88 -7.09
C VAL A 156 5.31 18.08 -6.05
N LEU A 157 4.04 17.87 -6.44
CA LEU A 157 2.88 18.09 -5.59
C LEU A 157 1.81 17.02 -5.84
N THR A 158 1.03 16.76 -4.82
CA THR A 158 -0.28 16.09 -4.84
C THR A 158 -0.34 14.79 -5.64
N PRO A 159 0.50 13.79 -5.32
CA PRO A 159 0.42 12.50 -5.99
C PRO A 159 -0.90 11.77 -5.70
N ARG A 160 -1.38 10.98 -6.67
CA ARG A 160 -2.56 10.13 -6.54
C ARG A 160 -2.35 8.80 -7.25
N PHE A 161 -2.71 7.71 -6.60
CA PHE A 161 -2.77 6.40 -7.23
C PHE A 161 -3.90 6.30 -8.25
N SER A 162 -3.64 5.57 -9.33
CA SER A 162 -4.69 5.02 -10.18
C SER A 162 -5.47 3.95 -9.40
N PRO A 163 -6.80 3.89 -9.54
CA PRO A 163 -7.60 2.84 -8.91
C PRO A 163 -7.49 1.48 -9.60
N THR A 164 -6.94 1.41 -10.81
CA THR A 164 -6.95 0.21 -11.65
C THR A 164 -5.58 -0.27 -12.12
N THR A 165 -4.56 0.61 -12.07
CA THR A 165 -3.20 0.32 -12.54
C THR A 165 -2.15 0.67 -11.49
N GLN A 166 -0.93 0.17 -11.66
CA GLN A 166 0.22 0.54 -10.81
C GLN A 166 0.82 1.88 -11.25
N GLU A 167 -0.03 2.89 -11.36
CA GLU A 167 0.34 4.22 -11.82
C GLU A 167 -0.01 5.30 -10.80
N ILE A 168 0.77 6.36 -10.82
CA ILE A 168 0.61 7.54 -9.99
C ILE A 168 0.55 8.76 -10.89
N THR A 169 -0.50 9.58 -10.79
CA THR A 169 -0.49 10.92 -11.36
C THR A 169 -0.02 11.93 -10.34
N TYR A 170 0.72 12.94 -10.78
CA TYR A 170 1.19 14.03 -9.93
C TYR A 170 1.45 15.30 -10.75
N LEU A 171 1.48 16.42 -10.05
CA LEU A 171 1.85 17.71 -10.58
C LEU A 171 3.34 17.97 -10.35
N ALA A 172 4.05 18.44 -11.37
CA ALA A 172 5.40 18.97 -11.23
C ALA A 172 5.53 20.34 -11.89
N TYR A 173 6.40 21.18 -11.33
CA TYR A 173 6.71 22.48 -11.92
C TYR A 173 8.05 22.41 -12.65
N PHE A 174 8.00 22.52 -13.97
CA PHE A 174 9.18 22.64 -14.80
C PHE A 174 9.31 24.06 -15.31
N LYS A 175 10.39 24.77 -14.96
CA LYS A 175 10.61 26.18 -15.31
C LYS A 175 9.41 27.07 -14.93
N ASN A 176 8.84 26.85 -13.76
CA ASN A 176 7.64 27.53 -13.24
C ASN A 176 6.32 27.25 -14.02
N GLU A 177 6.32 26.29 -14.93
CA GLU A 177 5.11 25.84 -15.62
C GLU A 177 4.60 24.55 -14.99
N PRO A 178 3.33 24.48 -14.60
CA PRO A 178 2.72 23.27 -14.07
C PRO A 178 2.54 22.25 -15.19
N ARG A 179 2.96 21.01 -14.91
CA ARG A 179 2.85 19.87 -15.81
C ARG A 179 2.30 18.68 -15.09
N VAL A 180 1.45 17.92 -15.76
CA VAL A 180 0.90 16.67 -15.23
C VAL A 180 1.70 15.49 -15.77
N TYR A 181 2.11 14.64 -14.85
CA TYR A 181 2.83 13.41 -15.18
C TYR A 181 2.07 12.19 -14.69
N ILE A 182 2.25 11.09 -15.40
CA ILE A 182 2.01 9.73 -14.90
C ILE A 182 3.36 9.06 -14.66
N PHE A 183 3.47 8.38 -13.52
CA PHE A 183 4.61 7.53 -13.16
C PHE A 183 4.11 6.09 -13.04
N ASN A 184 4.68 5.20 -13.83
CA ASN A 184 4.40 3.76 -13.76
C ASN A 184 5.36 3.11 -12.76
N LEU A 185 4.81 2.51 -11.70
CA LEU A 185 5.58 1.91 -10.61
C LEU A 185 6.28 0.59 -10.98
N GLU A 186 5.80 -0.10 -12.01
CA GLU A 186 6.37 -1.37 -12.45
C GLU A 186 7.60 -1.15 -13.34
N THR A 187 7.49 -0.17 -14.24
CA THR A 187 8.55 0.11 -15.22
C THR A 187 9.49 1.23 -14.78
N GLY A 188 9.10 2.05 -13.80
CA GLY A 188 9.81 3.26 -13.40
C GLY A 188 9.74 4.39 -14.43
N GLN A 189 8.92 4.26 -15.47
CA GLN A 189 8.80 5.24 -16.53
C GLN A 189 7.89 6.40 -16.13
N GLN A 190 8.25 7.58 -16.62
CA GLN A 190 7.51 8.82 -16.46
C GLN A 190 6.98 9.29 -17.81
N GLU A 191 5.70 9.61 -17.89
CA GLU A 191 5.06 10.18 -19.07
C GLU A 191 4.49 11.56 -18.75
N LEU A 192 4.77 12.52 -19.62
CA LEU A 192 4.16 13.85 -19.58
C LEU A 192 2.78 13.78 -20.24
N LEU A 193 1.71 13.94 -19.46
CA LEU A 193 0.35 14.00 -19.99
C LEU A 193 0.02 15.35 -20.64
N GLY A 194 0.61 16.42 -20.14
CA GLY A 194 0.40 17.74 -20.73
C GLY A 194 0.95 18.88 -19.86
N SER A 195 1.08 20.04 -20.50
CA SER A 195 1.35 21.32 -19.87
C SER A 195 0.06 22.12 -19.86
N PHE A 196 -0.39 22.51 -18.68
CA PHE A 196 -1.67 23.20 -18.49
C PHE A 196 -1.40 24.55 -17.83
N PRO A 197 -1.18 25.62 -18.62
CA PRO A 197 -1.00 26.97 -18.10
C PRO A 197 -2.21 27.35 -17.24
N GLY A 198 -1.95 27.89 -16.06
CA GLY A 198 -3.01 28.25 -15.12
C GLY A 198 -3.56 27.09 -14.28
N MET A 199 -2.97 25.89 -14.36
CA MET A 199 -3.36 24.78 -13.50
C MET A 199 -3.23 25.14 -12.02
N THR A 200 -4.26 24.87 -11.28
CA THR A 200 -4.33 25.21 -9.86
C THR A 200 -4.33 24.01 -8.94
N PHE A 201 -4.92 22.89 -9.37
CA PHE A 201 -5.05 21.69 -8.54
C PHE A 201 -4.70 20.42 -9.30
N ALA A 202 -4.15 19.48 -8.54
CA ALA A 202 -3.66 18.22 -9.03
C ALA A 202 -4.74 17.33 -9.64
N PRO A 203 -4.37 16.60 -10.69
CA PRO A 203 -5.25 15.65 -11.34
C PRO A 203 -5.61 14.49 -10.42
N ARG A 204 -6.83 13.99 -10.57
CA ARG A 204 -7.32 12.76 -9.93
C ARG A 204 -7.86 11.84 -10.99
N PHE A 205 -7.62 10.55 -10.83
CA PHE A 205 -8.21 9.53 -11.69
C PHE A 205 -9.72 9.41 -11.51
N SER A 206 -10.42 9.07 -12.58
CA SER A 206 -11.78 8.53 -12.51
C SER A 206 -11.77 7.16 -11.82
N PRO A 207 -12.90 6.69 -11.27
CA PRO A 207 -12.99 5.35 -10.69
C PRO A 207 -12.64 4.23 -11.68
N SER A 208 -12.86 4.44 -12.98
CA SER A 208 -12.48 3.53 -14.06
C SER A 208 -11.00 3.59 -14.46
N GLY A 209 -10.25 4.60 -14.01
CA GLY A 209 -8.83 4.78 -14.33
C GLY A 209 -8.55 5.31 -15.75
N ASP A 210 -9.55 5.47 -16.61
CA ASP A 210 -9.40 5.89 -18.01
C ASP A 210 -9.35 7.40 -18.23
N LYS A 211 -9.65 8.19 -17.20
CA LYS A 211 -9.67 9.66 -17.25
C LYS A 211 -9.02 10.25 -16.02
N ILE A 212 -8.59 11.49 -16.17
CA ILE A 212 -8.26 12.38 -15.04
C ILE A 212 -9.19 13.58 -15.03
N ILE A 213 -9.49 14.07 -13.83
CA ILE A 213 -10.17 15.35 -13.60
C ILE A 213 -9.16 16.35 -13.04
N MET A 214 -9.22 17.59 -13.47
CA MET A 214 -8.31 18.66 -13.08
C MET A 214 -9.01 20.01 -13.11
N SER A 215 -8.47 20.95 -12.37
CA SER A 215 -8.97 22.32 -12.30
C SER A 215 -7.98 23.26 -13.01
N LEU A 216 -8.45 24.04 -13.97
CA LEU A 216 -7.63 24.98 -14.75
C LEU A 216 -8.16 26.40 -14.59
N ALA A 217 -7.27 27.32 -14.18
CA ALA A 217 -7.59 28.73 -14.09
C ALA A 217 -7.26 29.46 -15.40
N THR A 218 -8.21 30.19 -15.93
CA THR A 218 -8.04 31.01 -17.10
C THR A 218 -8.61 32.40 -16.82
N LYS A 219 -7.78 33.45 -16.87
CA LYS A 219 -8.17 34.86 -16.60
C LYS A 219 -8.88 35.05 -15.24
N GLY A 220 -8.43 34.31 -14.20
CA GLY A 220 -8.98 34.45 -12.86
C GLY A 220 -10.25 33.62 -12.61
N ILE A 221 -10.75 32.89 -13.58
CA ILE A 221 -11.87 31.96 -13.47
C ILE A 221 -11.31 30.55 -13.50
N THR A 222 -11.76 29.70 -12.58
CA THR A 222 -11.33 28.29 -12.48
C THR A 222 -12.47 27.37 -12.88
N ASP A 223 -12.21 26.53 -13.86
CA ASP A 223 -13.18 25.53 -14.33
C ASP A 223 -12.64 24.12 -14.17
N ILE A 224 -13.55 23.18 -14.13
CA ILE A 224 -13.27 21.75 -14.08
C ILE A 224 -13.16 21.16 -15.48
N TYR A 225 -12.12 20.39 -15.69
CA TYR A 225 -11.85 19.69 -16.95
C TYR A 225 -11.62 18.21 -16.70
N THR A 226 -11.94 17.39 -17.69
CA THR A 226 -11.51 16.00 -17.77
C THR A 226 -10.59 15.80 -18.95
N MET A 227 -9.66 14.88 -18.81
CA MET A 227 -8.80 14.40 -19.89
C MET A 227 -8.92 12.87 -19.98
N ASN A 228 -9.23 12.37 -21.17
CA ASN A 228 -9.19 10.94 -21.44
C ASN A 228 -7.74 10.52 -21.67
N LEU A 229 -7.27 9.49 -20.97
CA LEU A 229 -5.87 9.07 -20.99
C LEU A 229 -5.48 8.34 -22.28
N ASN A 230 -6.44 7.67 -22.93
CA ASN A 230 -6.16 6.91 -24.15
C ASN A 230 -5.93 7.80 -25.39
N ASN A 231 -6.68 8.90 -25.51
CA ASN A 231 -6.63 9.78 -26.67
C ASN A 231 -6.25 11.21 -26.34
N GLN A 232 -5.92 11.50 -25.08
CA GLN A 232 -5.52 12.80 -24.53
C GLN A 232 -6.51 13.95 -24.79
N LYS A 233 -7.78 13.61 -25.12
CA LYS A 233 -8.82 14.61 -25.35
C LYS A 233 -9.24 15.28 -24.05
N VAL A 234 -9.08 16.60 -24.00
CA VAL A 234 -9.51 17.45 -22.89
C VAL A 234 -10.92 17.96 -23.14
N THR A 235 -11.78 17.88 -22.13
CA THR A 235 -13.16 18.35 -22.18
C THR A 235 -13.45 19.22 -20.97
N ARG A 236 -13.91 20.45 -21.16
CA ARG A 236 -14.38 21.34 -20.11
C ARG A 236 -15.74 20.88 -19.61
N LEU A 237 -15.90 20.77 -18.30
CA LEU A 237 -17.15 20.32 -17.64
C LEU A 237 -17.96 21.48 -17.08
N THR A 238 -17.29 22.50 -16.53
CA THR A 238 -17.97 23.68 -15.99
C THR A 238 -17.66 24.91 -16.85
N ASN A 239 -18.59 25.83 -16.94
CA ASN A 239 -18.47 27.08 -17.72
C ASN A 239 -19.34 28.14 -17.08
N ASN A 240 -18.90 28.64 -15.96
CA ASN A 240 -19.60 29.72 -15.23
C ASN A 240 -18.60 30.82 -14.83
N SER A 241 -19.07 31.85 -14.16
CA SER A 241 -18.26 32.96 -13.67
C SER A 241 -17.71 32.76 -12.27
N SER A 242 -17.96 31.60 -11.67
CA SER A 242 -17.52 31.24 -10.32
C SER A 242 -16.15 30.55 -10.36
N ILE A 243 -15.55 30.39 -9.21
CA ILE A 243 -14.38 29.54 -8.99
C ILE A 243 -14.89 28.14 -8.59
N ASP A 244 -14.63 27.15 -9.43
CA ASP A 244 -15.00 25.75 -9.21
C ASP A 244 -13.82 24.90 -8.70
#